data_20ea4d9244cc2d1637d8257f4698799e
#
_entry.id   20ea4d9244cc2d1637d8257f4698799e
#
_cell.length_a   1.000
_cell.length_b   1.000
_cell.length_c   1.000
_cell.angle_alpha   90.00
_cell.angle_beta   90.00
_cell.angle_gamma   90.00
#
_symmetry.space_group_name_H-M   'P 1'
#
loop_
_entity.id
_entity.type
_entity.pdbx_description
1 polymer ?
#
loop_
_entity_poly.entity_id
_entity_poly.type
_entity_poly.pdbx_seq_one_letter_code
_entity_poly.pdbx_strand_id
1 'polypeptide(L)'
;MLEFSWPWLALLLPLPLVVRWHSRSGSNAGAALRAPFYRDWQELIGQQETHNNGGGNTFILLLMSLLWLCLVAAACRPNWVGDPINLPTSGRDLMLAVDISGSMAQEDMVINDRALPRITVVKAVVNEFVRQRQGDKLGLILFGSQAYIQLPLSFDLQTLQVLMDEAQVGFAGKQTAIGDAIGFAIKRLRERQ
;
A
#
# COMPACT_ATOMS: atom_id res chain seq x y z
N MET A 1 14.17 4.36 -8.01
CA MET A 1 14.29 3.96 -9.44
C MET A 1 12.93 4.09 -10.10
N LEU A 2 12.89 4.43 -11.40
CA LEU A 2 11.64 4.55 -12.13
C LEU A 2 11.32 3.19 -12.75
N GLU A 3 10.25 2.54 -12.29
CA GLU A 3 9.82 1.24 -12.79
C GLU A 3 8.48 1.37 -13.51
N PHE A 4 8.36 0.71 -14.66
CA PHE A 4 7.12 0.66 -15.42
C PHE A 4 6.41 -0.65 -15.10
N SER A 5 5.18 -0.58 -14.56
CA SER A 5 4.40 -1.79 -14.23
C SER A 5 4.00 -2.58 -15.49
N TRP A 6 3.77 -1.90 -16.62
CA TRP A 6 3.33 -2.52 -17.87
C TRP A 6 4.14 -2.04 -19.08
N PRO A 7 5.44 -2.40 -19.18
CA PRO A 7 6.33 -1.91 -20.26
C PRO A 7 5.91 -2.39 -21.66
N TRP A 8 5.19 -3.50 -21.76
CA TRP A 8 4.71 -4.05 -23.02
C TRP A 8 3.68 -3.16 -23.73
N LEU A 9 3.00 -2.23 -23.01
CA LEU A 9 2.10 -1.26 -23.63
C LEU A 9 2.83 -0.24 -24.51
N ALA A 10 4.13 -0.10 -24.38
CA ALA A 10 4.95 0.71 -25.28
C ALA A 10 4.91 0.20 -26.75
N LEU A 11 4.57 -1.07 -26.97
CA LEU A 11 4.34 -1.63 -28.31
C LEU A 11 3.16 -0.98 -29.04
N LEU A 12 2.25 -0.31 -28.35
CA LEU A 12 1.13 0.44 -28.95
C LEU A 12 1.57 1.79 -29.53
N LEU A 13 2.80 2.25 -29.26
CA LEU A 13 3.33 3.52 -29.76
C LEU A 13 3.25 3.66 -31.30
N PRO A 14 3.63 2.66 -32.12
CA PRO A 14 3.57 2.76 -33.57
C PRO A 14 2.15 2.62 -34.16
N LEU A 15 1.13 2.29 -33.36
CA LEU A 15 -0.23 2.00 -33.83
C LEU A 15 -0.84 3.13 -34.69
N PRO A 16 -0.75 4.43 -34.32
CA PRO A 16 -1.29 5.50 -35.18
C PRO A 16 -0.60 5.59 -36.52
N LEU A 17 0.71 5.28 -36.60
CA LEU A 17 1.44 5.26 -37.86
C LEU A 17 0.99 4.10 -38.77
N VAL A 18 0.76 2.93 -38.18
CA VAL A 18 0.27 1.75 -38.90
C VAL A 18 -1.13 1.99 -39.43
N VAL A 19 -2.02 2.52 -38.60
CA VAL A 19 -3.41 2.86 -39.00
C VAL A 19 -3.39 3.90 -40.12
N ARG A 20 -2.54 4.95 -40.01
CA ARG A 20 -2.42 5.97 -41.05
C ARG A 20 -1.88 5.41 -42.34
N TRP A 21 -0.91 4.49 -42.28
CA TRP A 21 -0.35 3.84 -43.49
C TRP A 21 -1.42 2.98 -44.18
N HIS A 22 -2.18 2.21 -43.41
CA HIS A 22 -3.27 1.38 -43.93
C HIS A 22 -4.42 2.19 -44.48
N SER A 23 -4.79 3.31 -43.83
CA SER A 23 -5.85 4.21 -44.28
C SER A 23 -5.48 4.99 -45.56
N ARG A 24 -4.20 5.22 -45.82
CA ARG A 24 -3.74 5.83 -47.07
C ARG A 24 -3.91 4.94 -48.32
N SER A 25 -3.98 3.63 -48.10
CA SER A 25 -4.19 2.65 -49.20
C SER A 25 -5.63 2.53 -49.65
N GLY A 26 -6.58 3.11 -48.91
CA GLY A 26 -8.01 3.09 -49.22
C GLY A 26 -8.55 4.47 -49.61
N SER A 27 -8.03 5.08 -50.67
CA SER A 27 -8.76 6.11 -51.40
C SER A 27 -9.85 5.45 -52.19
N ASN A 28 -10.81 4.87 -51.49
CA ASN A 28 -12.10 4.56 -52.05
C ASN A 28 -12.80 5.90 -52.23
N ALA A 29 -12.79 6.40 -53.45
CA ALA A 29 -13.84 7.25 -53.95
C ALA A 29 -15.16 6.53 -53.62
N GLY A 30 -15.59 6.78 -52.37
CA GLY A 30 -16.74 6.14 -51.77
C GLY A 30 -17.90 6.25 -52.68
N ALA A 31 -18.77 5.29 -52.63
CA ALA A 31 -20.11 5.33 -53.16
C ALA A 31 -20.77 6.65 -52.70
N ALA A 32 -20.45 7.74 -53.40
CA ALA A 32 -21.22 8.95 -53.33
C ALA A 32 -22.64 8.55 -53.74
N LEU A 33 -23.56 8.53 -52.80
CA LEU A 33 -24.96 8.48 -53.08
C LEU A 33 -25.19 9.50 -54.20
N ARG A 34 -25.47 9.04 -55.43
CA ARG A 34 -25.84 9.88 -56.52
C ARG A 34 -27.22 10.42 -56.23
N ALA A 35 -27.30 11.47 -55.42
CA ALA A 35 -28.48 12.27 -55.28
C ALA A 35 -28.63 13.09 -56.56
N PRO A 36 -29.66 12.87 -57.38
CA PRO A 36 -29.78 13.53 -58.68
C PRO A 36 -29.90 15.07 -58.57
N PHE A 37 -30.20 15.59 -57.41
CA PHE A 37 -30.35 17.03 -57.15
C PHE A 37 -29.11 17.72 -56.54
N TYR A 38 -27.98 17.01 -56.38
CA TYR A 38 -26.80 17.57 -55.70
C TYR A 38 -26.12 18.69 -56.50
N ARG A 39 -26.23 18.66 -57.85
CA ARG A 39 -25.66 19.70 -58.74
C ARG A 39 -26.34 21.04 -58.56
N ASP A 40 -27.68 21.06 -58.49
CA ASP A 40 -28.45 22.28 -58.37
C ASP A 40 -28.21 22.97 -57.00
N TRP A 41 -27.93 22.22 -55.96
CA TRP A 41 -27.57 22.75 -54.66
C TRP A 41 -26.15 23.33 -54.62
N GLN A 42 -25.20 22.79 -55.37
CA GLN A 42 -23.83 23.34 -55.47
C GLN A 42 -23.80 24.68 -56.20
N GLU A 43 -24.65 24.93 -57.16
CA GLU A 43 -24.78 26.21 -57.82
C GLU A 43 -25.42 27.28 -56.92
N LEU A 44 -26.33 26.89 -56.03
CA LEU A 44 -27.00 27.82 -55.12
C LEU A 44 -26.16 28.20 -53.89
N ILE A 45 -25.28 27.32 -53.45
CA ILE A 45 -24.46 27.55 -52.22
C ILE A 45 -23.15 28.28 -52.57
N GLY A 46 -22.90 28.59 -53.86
CA GLY A 46 -21.63 29.19 -54.23
C GLY A 46 -20.48 28.28 -53.85
N GLN A 47 -19.61 27.96 -54.76
CA GLN A 47 -18.38 27.20 -54.52
C GLN A 47 -17.60 27.77 -53.33
N GLN A 48 -17.95 27.35 -52.11
CA GLN A 48 -17.07 27.43 -51.02
C GLN A 48 -16.11 26.26 -51.18
N GLU A 49 -15.15 26.40 -52.07
CA GLU A 49 -13.96 25.57 -52.05
C GLU A 49 -13.42 25.65 -50.65
N THR A 50 -13.65 24.62 -49.86
CA THR A 50 -12.89 24.40 -48.64
C THR A 50 -11.47 24.17 -49.10
N HIS A 51 -10.74 25.27 -49.26
CA HIS A 51 -9.33 25.31 -49.42
C HIS A 51 -8.76 24.67 -48.13
N ASN A 52 -8.59 23.39 -48.21
CA ASN A 52 -8.00 22.61 -47.13
C ASN A 52 -6.54 23.00 -47.05
N ASN A 53 -6.30 24.17 -46.40
CA ASN A 53 -4.98 24.68 -46.13
C ASN A 53 -4.22 23.61 -45.37
N GLY A 54 -3.27 22.97 -46.05
CA GLY A 54 -2.45 21.86 -45.55
C GLY A 54 -1.69 22.16 -44.24
N GLY A 55 -1.71 23.41 -43.76
CA GLY A 55 -1.11 23.79 -42.48
C GLY A 55 -1.92 23.39 -41.23
N GLY A 56 -3.27 23.48 -41.32
CA GLY A 56 -4.13 23.12 -40.20
C GLY A 56 -4.13 21.61 -39.88
N ASN A 57 -4.00 20.79 -40.90
CA ASN A 57 -3.96 19.32 -40.74
C ASN A 57 -2.66 18.84 -40.08
N THR A 58 -1.55 19.51 -40.29
CA THR A 58 -0.27 19.12 -39.71
C THR A 58 -0.23 19.44 -38.22
N PHE A 59 -0.79 20.57 -37.79
CA PHE A 59 -0.89 20.96 -36.39
C PHE A 59 -1.80 19.99 -35.61
N ILE A 60 -2.97 19.66 -36.17
CA ILE A 60 -3.88 18.68 -35.55
C ILE A 60 -3.24 17.32 -35.45
N LEU A 61 -2.50 16.87 -36.48
CA LEU A 61 -1.78 15.60 -36.42
C LEU A 61 -0.69 15.57 -35.35
N LEU A 62 0.06 16.67 -35.19
CA LEU A 62 1.05 16.79 -34.10
C LEU A 62 0.38 16.73 -32.73
N LEU A 63 -0.73 17.42 -32.56
CA LEU A 63 -1.48 17.44 -31.30
C LEU A 63 -2.03 16.05 -30.96
N MET A 64 -2.61 15.36 -31.94
CA MET A 64 -3.10 13.98 -31.77
C MET A 64 -1.97 12.99 -31.50
N SER A 65 -0.80 13.14 -32.15
CA SER A 65 0.35 12.27 -31.87
C SER A 65 0.93 12.50 -30.47
N LEU A 66 0.96 13.76 -30.02
CA LEU A 66 1.38 14.10 -28.64
C LEU A 66 0.41 13.52 -27.62
N LEU A 67 -0.88 13.68 -27.85
CA LEU A 67 -1.94 13.11 -27.00
C LEU A 67 -1.80 11.60 -26.86
N TRP A 68 -1.58 10.92 -27.99
CA TRP A 68 -1.38 9.46 -28.02
C TRP A 68 -0.14 9.04 -27.22
N LEU A 69 0.98 9.76 -27.39
CA LEU A 69 2.21 9.50 -26.66
C LEU A 69 2.00 9.66 -25.14
N CYS A 70 1.34 10.73 -24.72
CA CYS A 70 0.98 10.95 -23.30
C CYS A 70 0.08 9.83 -22.77
N LEU A 71 -0.89 9.37 -23.56
CA LEU A 71 -1.80 8.31 -23.18
C LEU A 71 -1.07 6.97 -22.98
N VAL A 72 -0.17 6.60 -23.91
CA VAL A 72 0.64 5.39 -23.78
C VAL A 72 1.59 5.49 -22.58
N ALA A 73 2.23 6.65 -22.37
CA ALA A 73 3.10 6.88 -21.22
C ALA A 73 2.33 6.74 -19.88
N ALA A 74 1.12 7.28 -19.80
CA ALA A 74 0.26 7.12 -18.63
C ALA A 74 -0.18 5.67 -18.43
N ALA A 75 -0.50 4.95 -19.51
CA ALA A 75 -0.90 3.55 -19.46
C ALA A 75 0.23 2.63 -18.97
N CYS A 76 1.49 2.96 -19.25
CA CYS A 76 2.65 2.23 -18.74
C CYS A 76 2.80 2.32 -17.20
N ARG A 77 2.02 3.14 -16.52
CA ARG A 77 2.01 3.34 -15.05
C ARG A 77 3.42 3.49 -14.49
N PRO A 78 4.10 4.61 -14.74
CA PRO A 78 5.40 4.86 -14.14
C PRO A 78 5.26 4.96 -12.62
N ASN A 79 5.90 4.06 -11.89
CA ASN A 79 5.95 4.07 -10.43
C ASN A 79 7.35 4.52 -9.99
N TRP A 80 7.37 5.44 -9.03
CA TRP A 80 8.61 5.82 -8.38
C TRP A 80 8.87 4.88 -7.21
N VAL A 81 9.75 3.90 -7.43
CA VAL A 81 10.18 2.99 -6.36
C VAL A 81 11.30 3.67 -5.60
N GLY A 82 11.05 4.00 -4.32
CA GLY A 82 12.08 4.47 -3.40
C GLY A 82 13.13 3.38 -3.15
N ASP A 83 14.23 3.77 -2.53
CA ASP A 83 15.23 2.78 -2.13
C ASP A 83 14.60 1.75 -1.19
N PRO A 84 14.92 0.45 -1.37
CA PRO A 84 14.41 -0.58 -0.48
C PRO A 84 14.87 -0.25 0.94
N ILE A 85 13.91 -0.05 1.84
CA ILE A 85 14.20 0.07 3.27
C ILE A 85 14.69 -1.33 3.67
N ASN A 86 16.01 -1.47 3.82
CA ASN A 86 16.60 -2.67 4.41
C ASN A 86 16.17 -2.72 5.87
N LEU A 87 15.03 -3.34 6.12
CA LEU A 87 14.69 -3.73 7.49
C LEU A 87 15.75 -4.73 7.93
N PRO A 88 16.43 -4.49 9.06
CA PRO A 88 17.42 -5.43 9.55
C PRO A 88 16.71 -6.77 9.78
N THR A 89 16.96 -7.72 8.89
CA THR A 89 16.36 -9.07 8.90
C THR A 89 16.99 -9.98 9.98
N SER A 90 17.94 -9.47 10.74
CA SER A 90 18.71 -10.21 11.75
C SER A 90 18.20 -10.04 13.19
N GLY A 91 17.04 -9.45 13.39
CA GLY A 91 16.45 -9.32 14.72
C GLY A 91 15.94 -10.65 15.26
N ARG A 92 15.98 -10.81 16.58
CA ARG A 92 15.41 -11.96 17.28
C ARG A 92 13.89 -11.81 17.35
N ASP A 93 13.18 -12.93 17.25
CA ASP A 93 11.75 -12.98 17.52
C ASP A 93 11.54 -13.23 19.02
N LEU A 94 10.98 -12.25 19.72
CA LEU A 94 10.74 -12.31 21.16
C LEU A 94 9.23 -12.14 21.42
N MET A 95 8.68 -13.06 22.20
CA MET A 95 7.27 -12.98 22.63
C MET A 95 7.24 -12.67 24.12
N LEU A 96 6.77 -11.48 24.48
CA LEU A 96 6.56 -11.06 25.86
C LEU A 96 5.22 -11.57 26.35
N ALA A 97 5.21 -12.30 27.47
CA ALA A 97 4.01 -12.71 28.16
C ALA A 97 3.92 -11.97 29.48
N VAL A 98 2.91 -11.15 29.63
CA VAL A 98 2.73 -10.27 30.81
C VAL A 98 1.48 -10.67 31.57
N ASP A 99 1.66 -10.90 32.86
CA ASP A 99 0.57 -11.18 33.79
C ASP A 99 -0.22 -9.90 34.11
N ILE A 100 -1.53 -9.95 33.86
CA ILE A 100 -2.48 -8.91 34.23
C ILE A 100 -3.59 -9.45 35.13
N SER A 101 -3.34 -10.55 35.87
CA SER A 101 -4.26 -11.13 36.81
C SER A 101 -4.52 -10.20 38.01
N GLY A 102 -5.51 -10.54 38.86
CA GLY A 102 -5.90 -9.72 40.00
C GLY A 102 -4.75 -9.47 41.01
N SER A 103 -3.77 -10.38 41.11
CA SER A 103 -2.60 -10.23 41.99
C SER A 103 -1.68 -9.08 41.58
N MET A 104 -1.74 -8.63 40.34
CA MET A 104 -0.93 -7.51 39.81
C MET A 104 -1.41 -6.14 40.30
N ALA A 105 -2.57 -6.06 40.93
CA ALA A 105 -3.07 -4.85 41.61
C ALA A 105 -2.48 -4.64 43.01
N GLN A 106 -1.75 -5.63 43.57
CA GLN A 106 -1.18 -5.52 44.91
C GLN A 106 -0.09 -4.44 44.94
N GLU A 107 -0.17 -3.58 45.98
CA GLU A 107 0.77 -2.47 46.21
C GLU A 107 1.86 -2.88 47.20
N ASP A 108 2.63 -3.88 46.84
CA ASP A 108 3.71 -4.42 47.67
C ASP A 108 5.15 -4.12 47.09
N MET A 109 5.20 -3.46 45.94
CA MET A 109 6.47 -3.02 45.35
C MET A 109 6.82 -1.62 45.82
N VAL A 110 7.91 -1.52 46.60
CA VAL A 110 8.38 -0.23 47.11
C VAL A 110 9.46 0.33 46.21
N ILE A 111 9.20 1.49 45.59
CA ILE A 111 10.17 2.24 44.79
C ILE A 111 10.18 3.68 45.30
N ASN A 112 11.38 4.18 45.67
CA ASN A 112 11.57 5.53 46.24
C ASN A 112 10.60 5.81 47.43
N ASP A 113 10.51 4.88 48.37
CA ASP A 113 9.65 4.94 49.57
C ASP A 113 8.13 5.05 49.30
N ARG A 114 7.72 4.70 48.09
CA ARG A 114 6.28 4.64 47.71
C ARG A 114 5.92 3.21 47.36
N ALA A 115 4.82 2.73 47.96
CA ALA A 115 4.21 1.47 47.53
C ALA A 115 3.48 1.69 46.22
N LEU A 116 3.76 0.84 45.24
CA LEU A 116 3.18 0.89 43.89
C LEU A 116 2.54 -0.46 43.54
N PRO A 117 1.49 -0.47 42.72
CA PRO A 117 0.94 -1.70 42.16
C PRO A 117 2.01 -2.45 41.34
N ARG A 118 2.05 -3.77 41.45
CA ARG A 118 2.98 -4.61 40.68
C ARG A 118 2.95 -4.33 39.19
N ILE A 119 1.73 -4.12 38.63
CA ILE A 119 1.57 -3.82 37.21
C ILE A 119 2.32 -2.55 36.78
N THR A 120 2.36 -1.53 37.63
CA THR A 120 3.07 -0.26 37.33
C THR A 120 4.56 -0.49 37.18
N VAL A 121 5.13 -1.30 38.06
CA VAL A 121 6.56 -1.67 37.99
C VAL A 121 6.85 -2.50 36.76
N VAL A 122 6.01 -3.50 36.47
CA VAL A 122 6.17 -4.35 35.27
C VAL A 122 6.07 -3.52 33.99
N LYS A 123 5.13 -2.58 33.88
CA LYS A 123 5.05 -1.66 32.74
C LYS A 123 6.34 -0.87 32.53
N ALA A 124 6.90 -0.33 33.61
CA ALA A 124 8.15 0.44 33.54
C ALA A 124 9.32 -0.44 33.07
N VAL A 125 9.45 -1.66 33.61
CA VAL A 125 10.51 -2.61 33.23
C VAL A 125 10.35 -3.07 31.77
N VAL A 126 9.16 -3.39 31.35
CA VAL A 126 8.87 -3.82 29.97
C VAL A 126 9.15 -2.70 29.00
N ASN A 127 8.73 -1.47 29.29
CA ASN A 127 8.99 -0.32 28.43
C ASN A 127 10.49 -0.02 28.30
N GLU A 128 11.26 -0.18 29.36
CA GLU A 128 12.72 -0.03 29.32
C GLU A 128 13.37 -1.16 28.52
N PHE A 129 12.94 -2.41 28.74
CA PHE A 129 13.39 -3.56 27.97
C PHE A 129 13.14 -3.37 26.46
N VAL A 130 11.94 -2.92 26.08
CA VAL A 130 11.55 -2.72 24.68
C VAL A 130 12.43 -1.65 24.01
N ARG A 131 12.73 -0.55 24.71
CA ARG A 131 13.62 0.52 24.18
C ARG A 131 15.00 0.02 23.78
N GLN A 132 15.52 -0.97 24.50
CA GLN A 132 16.86 -1.55 24.26
C GLN A 132 16.86 -2.61 23.13
N ARG A 133 15.71 -2.94 22.52
CA ARG A 133 15.54 -4.01 21.53
C ARG A 133 15.28 -3.50 20.11
N GLN A 134 15.91 -2.40 19.74
CA GLN A 134 15.81 -1.89 18.38
C GLN A 134 16.35 -2.91 17.37
N GLY A 135 15.55 -3.25 16.38
CA GLY A 135 15.88 -4.25 15.36
C GLY A 135 15.37 -5.66 15.67
N ASP A 136 14.90 -5.95 16.88
CA ASP A 136 14.21 -7.21 17.21
C ASP A 136 12.71 -7.12 16.86
N LYS A 137 12.08 -8.25 16.60
CA LYS A 137 10.61 -8.33 16.51
C LYS A 137 10.07 -8.74 17.87
N LEU A 138 9.19 -7.91 18.40
CA LEU A 138 8.54 -8.17 19.67
C LEU A 138 7.05 -8.39 19.47
N GLY A 139 6.50 -9.38 20.16
CA GLY A 139 5.06 -9.59 20.31
C GLY A 139 4.66 -9.51 21.78
N LEU A 140 3.40 -9.19 22.05
CA LEU A 140 2.85 -9.04 23.39
C LEU A 140 1.68 -9.98 23.59
N ILE A 141 1.77 -10.83 24.60
CA ILE A 141 0.69 -11.65 25.12
C ILE A 141 0.35 -11.12 26.50
N LEU A 142 -0.92 -10.84 26.74
CA LEU A 142 -1.44 -10.54 28.06
C LEU A 142 -2.19 -11.77 28.57
N PHE A 143 -1.99 -12.12 29.84
CA PHE A 143 -2.66 -13.27 30.40
C PHE A 143 -3.14 -13.03 31.84
N GLY A 144 -4.20 -13.75 32.19
CA GLY A 144 -4.80 -13.87 33.51
C GLY A 144 -5.44 -15.25 33.59
N SER A 145 -6.75 -15.33 33.70
CA SER A 145 -7.51 -16.59 33.59
C SER A 145 -7.46 -17.19 32.18
N GLN A 146 -7.19 -16.36 31.18
CA GLN A 146 -6.97 -16.72 29.77
C GLN A 146 -5.81 -15.91 29.21
N ALA A 147 -5.14 -16.46 28.19
CA ALA A 147 -4.09 -15.76 27.46
C ALA A 147 -4.59 -15.28 26.10
N TYR A 148 -4.23 -14.06 25.69
CA TYR A 148 -4.54 -13.53 24.37
C TYR A 148 -3.40 -12.71 23.82
N ILE A 149 -3.30 -12.67 22.47
CA ILE A 149 -2.30 -11.85 21.79
C ILE A 149 -2.83 -10.42 21.76
N GLN A 150 -2.09 -9.53 22.37
CA GLN A 150 -2.33 -8.09 22.29
C GLN A 150 -1.63 -7.50 21.06
N LEU A 151 -0.40 -7.96 20.78
CA LEU A 151 0.34 -7.59 19.58
C LEU A 151 1.05 -8.82 19.00
N PRO A 152 0.86 -9.14 17.71
CA PRO A 152 1.67 -10.14 17.03
C PRO A 152 3.12 -9.66 16.89
N LEU A 153 4.05 -10.57 16.55
CA LEU A 153 5.46 -10.23 16.33
C LEU A 153 5.59 -9.10 15.28
N SER A 154 6.08 -7.96 15.71
CA SER A 154 6.23 -6.74 14.92
C SER A 154 7.54 -6.03 15.24
N PHE A 155 8.04 -5.24 14.30
CA PHE A 155 9.13 -4.29 14.53
C PHE A 155 8.63 -2.97 15.15
N ASP A 156 7.32 -2.78 15.25
CA ASP A 156 6.72 -1.58 15.81
C ASP A 156 6.73 -1.62 17.34
N LEU A 157 7.88 -1.24 17.87
CA LEU A 157 8.10 -1.17 19.31
C LEU A 157 7.27 -0.06 19.97
N GLN A 158 6.93 0.98 19.24
CA GLN A 158 6.15 2.10 19.76
C GLN A 158 4.70 1.66 20.04
N THR A 159 4.08 0.96 19.10
CA THR A 159 2.75 0.38 19.31
C THR A 159 2.75 -0.60 20.49
N LEU A 160 3.81 -1.42 20.65
CA LEU A 160 3.92 -2.33 21.79
C LEU A 160 3.91 -1.57 23.13
N GLN A 161 4.66 -0.48 23.24
CA GLN A 161 4.69 0.34 24.46
C GLN A 161 3.31 0.94 24.77
N VAL A 162 2.63 1.50 23.77
CA VAL A 162 1.28 2.04 23.94
C VAL A 162 0.30 0.98 24.46
N LEU A 163 0.29 -0.20 23.81
CA LEU A 163 -0.59 -1.30 24.20
C LEU A 163 -0.25 -1.86 25.59
N MET A 164 1.03 -1.84 25.96
CA MET A 164 1.45 -2.21 27.31
C MET A 164 0.97 -1.19 28.36
N ASP A 165 1.03 0.10 28.05
CA ASP A 165 0.57 1.16 28.97
C ASP A 165 -0.94 1.14 29.15
N GLU A 166 -1.70 0.74 28.13
CA GLU A 166 -3.15 0.58 28.16
C GLU A 166 -3.61 -0.69 28.90
N ALA A 167 -2.71 -1.67 29.12
CA ALA A 167 -3.07 -2.93 29.78
C ALA A 167 -3.63 -2.68 31.19
N GLN A 168 -4.81 -3.26 31.49
CA GLN A 168 -5.50 -3.10 32.77
C GLN A 168 -5.56 -4.42 33.52
N VAL A 169 -5.34 -4.37 34.83
CA VAL A 169 -5.44 -5.52 35.72
C VAL A 169 -6.86 -6.08 35.71
N GLY A 170 -6.96 -7.41 35.61
CA GLY A 170 -8.23 -8.13 35.63
C GLY A 170 -8.94 -8.25 34.30
N PHE A 171 -8.43 -7.60 33.23
CA PHE A 171 -9.03 -7.68 31.90
C PHE A 171 -9.00 -9.12 31.32
N ALA A 172 -7.93 -9.89 31.63
CA ALA A 172 -7.83 -11.30 31.27
C ALA A 172 -8.37 -12.25 32.36
N GLY A 173 -9.09 -11.74 33.33
CA GLY A 173 -9.59 -12.48 34.50
C GLY A 173 -8.69 -12.39 35.71
N LYS A 174 -9.17 -12.96 36.86
CA LYS A 174 -8.49 -12.81 38.16
C LYS A 174 -7.44 -13.87 38.48
N GLN A 175 -7.51 -15.03 37.79
CA GLN A 175 -6.59 -16.15 37.99
C GLN A 175 -5.38 -16.00 37.07
N THR A 176 -4.38 -16.89 37.26
CA THR A 176 -3.12 -16.82 36.52
C THR A 176 -2.86 -18.13 35.81
N ALA A 177 -3.17 -18.20 34.50
CA ALA A 177 -2.98 -19.36 33.63
C ALA A 177 -1.62 -19.30 32.88
N ILE A 178 -0.52 -19.49 33.61
CA ILE A 178 0.85 -19.38 33.03
C ILE A 178 1.08 -20.44 31.94
N GLY A 179 0.57 -21.66 32.14
CA GLY A 179 0.72 -22.76 31.16
C GLY A 179 0.12 -22.42 29.80
N ASP A 180 -1.06 -21.80 29.78
CA ASP A 180 -1.74 -21.36 28.56
C ASP A 180 -0.95 -20.24 27.87
N ALA A 181 -0.42 -19.29 28.63
CA ALA A 181 0.39 -18.19 28.08
C ALA A 181 1.65 -18.72 27.39
N ILE A 182 2.36 -19.65 28.02
CA ILE A 182 3.58 -20.28 27.46
C ILE A 182 3.22 -21.09 26.22
N GLY A 183 2.18 -21.93 26.30
CA GLY A 183 1.71 -22.75 25.17
C GLY A 183 1.34 -21.90 23.96
N PHE A 184 0.69 -20.78 24.21
CA PHE A 184 0.29 -19.82 23.18
C PHE A 184 1.50 -19.13 22.55
N ALA A 185 2.48 -18.71 23.35
CA ALA A 185 3.71 -18.11 22.87
C ALA A 185 4.51 -19.07 21.99
N ILE A 186 4.69 -20.33 22.44
CA ILE A 186 5.42 -21.36 21.68
C ILE A 186 4.70 -21.65 20.35
N LYS A 187 3.38 -21.77 20.35
CA LYS A 187 2.61 -22.00 19.14
C LYS A 187 2.85 -20.90 18.12
N ARG A 188 2.82 -19.64 18.55
CA ARG A 188 3.01 -18.48 17.65
C ARG A 188 4.43 -18.36 17.12
N LEU A 189 5.43 -18.69 17.92
CA LEU A 189 6.82 -18.70 17.46
C LEU A 189 7.08 -19.82 16.43
N ARG A 190 6.41 -20.97 16.59
CA ARG A 190 6.54 -22.10 15.63
C ARG A 190 5.83 -21.87 14.29
N GLU A 191 4.68 -21.21 14.29
CA GLU A 191 3.91 -20.93 13.08
C GLU A 191 4.66 -20.01 12.09
N ARG A 192 5.81 -19.47 12.50
CA ARG A 192 6.64 -18.56 11.70
C ARG A 192 7.88 -19.20 11.07
N GLN A 193 8.21 -20.42 11.45
CA GLN A 193 9.27 -21.20 10.82
C GLN A 193 8.73 -21.95 9.60
#